data_4eb740667804ca7eccf41293827eabef
#
_entry.id   4eb740667804ca7eccf41293827eabef
#
_cell.length_a   1.000
_cell.length_b   1.000
_cell.length_c   1.000
_cell.angle_alpha   90.00
_cell.angle_beta   90.00
_cell.angle_gamma   90.00
#
_symmetry.space_group_name_H-M   'P 1'
#
loop_
_entity.id
_entity.type
_entity.pdbx_description
1 polymer ?
#
loop_
_entity_poly.entity_id
_entity_poly.type
_entity_poly.pdbx_seq_one_letter_code
_entity_poly.pdbx_strand_id
1 'polypeptide(L)'
;RSSDLPVVEIGKVVVEAKNITVNNRFGVKKVDGISFEIREGEVLGVAGVEGSGQTELIEALTGLDKIESGEFILNGKNLTNLKGLNQSVEKIAHIPEDRHKRAAIAEFDISENFALGQHGNRYKKGLGLLNFDKILSEAKKYIEKYDVRPIDPKLIFGKLSGGNQQKIIVARELEKENIFIIAAQPTRGVDIGAIEFIHKMILEEKKKGKAIMVVSSELTEILNLSDRIAVMCAGKISGILNREEATEEKIGILMAGGKISE
;
A
#
# COMPACT_ATOMS: atom_id res chain seq x y z
N ARG A 1 8.24 -9.81 21.03
CA ARG A 1 9.61 -9.35 20.75
C ARG A 1 9.96 -9.60 19.31
N SER A 2 10.36 -8.52 18.70
CA SER A 2 11.29 -8.45 17.58
C SER A 2 11.03 -9.42 16.47
N SER A 3 10.29 -8.97 15.59
CA SER A 3 10.45 -9.23 14.19
C SER A 3 11.84 -8.73 13.74
N ASP A 4 12.82 -9.59 13.72
CA ASP A 4 13.95 -9.34 12.87
C ASP A 4 13.39 -9.28 11.46
N LEU A 5 13.53 -8.13 10.80
CA LEU A 5 13.14 -8.01 9.40
C LEU A 5 13.89 -9.09 8.61
N PRO A 6 13.24 -9.75 7.66
CA PRO A 6 13.94 -10.68 6.80
C PRO A 6 15.09 -9.95 6.11
N VAL A 7 16.30 -10.50 6.24
CA VAL A 7 17.46 -10.03 5.50
C VAL A 7 17.22 -10.34 4.03
N VAL A 8 17.07 -9.31 3.25
CA VAL A 8 16.86 -9.38 1.79
C VAL A 8 17.94 -8.54 1.13
N GLU A 9 18.50 -9.04 0.06
CA GLU A 9 19.40 -8.25 -0.77
C GLU A 9 18.62 -7.11 -1.41
N ILE A 10 19.02 -5.88 -1.13
CA ILE A 10 18.40 -4.68 -1.71
C ILE A 10 18.90 -4.51 -3.14
N GLY A 11 17.97 -4.52 -4.09
CA GLY A 11 18.29 -4.44 -5.51
C GLY A 11 18.31 -3.02 -6.07
N LYS A 12 17.96 -2.91 -7.36
CA LYS A 12 17.90 -1.63 -8.08
C LYS A 12 16.75 -0.76 -7.60
N VAL A 13 16.81 0.53 -7.93
CA VAL A 13 15.71 1.48 -7.71
C VAL A 13 14.53 1.09 -8.60
N VAL A 14 13.36 0.97 -7.99
CA VAL A 14 12.09 0.66 -8.66
C VAL A 14 11.17 1.88 -8.68
N VAL A 15 11.12 2.62 -7.58
CA VAL A 15 10.26 3.81 -7.41
C VAL A 15 11.15 5.03 -7.25
N GLU A 16 10.89 6.07 -8.04
CA GLU A 16 11.51 7.38 -7.89
C GLU A 16 10.42 8.45 -7.86
N ALA A 17 10.37 9.19 -6.77
CA ALA A 17 9.59 10.41 -6.63
C ALA A 17 10.56 11.59 -6.63
N LYS A 18 10.41 12.52 -7.56
CA LYS A 18 11.31 13.67 -7.72
C LYS A 18 10.54 14.97 -7.58
N ASN A 19 10.76 15.68 -6.49
CA ASN A 19 10.16 16.98 -6.22
C ASN A 19 8.63 17.03 -6.41
N ILE A 20 7.92 15.99 -5.99
CA ILE A 20 6.48 15.88 -6.16
C ILE A 20 5.75 16.92 -5.33
N THR A 21 4.90 17.69 -5.98
CA THR A 21 3.97 18.64 -5.37
C THR A 21 2.55 18.26 -5.75
N VAL A 22 1.65 18.22 -4.77
CA VAL A 22 0.23 17.92 -4.94
C VAL A 22 -0.61 18.98 -4.24
N ASN A 23 -1.60 19.52 -4.95
CA ASN A 23 -2.58 20.42 -4.39
C ASN A 23 -3.91 19.67 -4.16
N ASN A 24 -4.65 20.05 -3.14
CA ASN A 24 -6.00 19.57 -3.00
C ASN A 24 -6.96 20.27 -3.99
N ARG A 25 -8.21 19.82 -4.03
CA ARG A 25 -9.27 20.41 -4.89
C ARG A 25 -9.51 21.92 -4.72
N PHE A 26 -9.02 22.50 -3.65
CA PHE A 26 -9.11 23.95 -3.37
C PHE A 26 -7.84 24.69 -3.75
N GLY A 27 -6.88 24.05 -4.42
CA GLY A 27 -5.59 24.63 -4.79
C GLY A 27 -4.60 24.79 -3.62
N VAL A 28 -4.90 24.24 -2.46
CA VAL A 28 -3.99 24.29 -1.31
C VAL A 28 -2.94 23.17 -1.44
N LYS A 29 -1.68 23.55 -1.37
CA LYS A 29 -0.56 22.62 -1.43
C LYS A 29 -0.56 21.69 -0.21
N LYS A 30 -0.67 20.40 -0.47
CA LYS A 30 -0.70 19.34 0.54
C LYS A 30 0.57 18.49 0.55
N VAL A 31 1.22 18.37 -0.59
CA VAL A 31 2.56 17.79 -0.75
C VAL A 31 3.43 18.82 -1.41
N ASP A 32 4.59 19.10 -0.86
CA ASP A 32 5.46 20.19 -1.26
C ASP A 32 6.90 19.74 -1.52
N GLY A 33 7.19 19.40 -2.77
CA GLY A 33 8.54 19.07 -3.24
C GLY A 33 9.13 17.83 -2.62
N ILE A 34 8.33 16.75 -2.45
CA ILE A 34 8.77 15.50 -1.85
C ILE A 34 9.63 14.68 -2.84
N SER A 35 10.77 14.21 -2.35
CA SER A 35 11.65 13.29 -3.09
C SER A 35 12.02 12.08 -2.26
N PHE A 36 11.91 10.89 -2.85
CA PHE A 36 12.36 9.62 -2.28
C PHE A 36 12.55 8.57 -3.37
N GLU A 37 13.26 7.50 -3.01
CA GLU A 37 13.43 6.29 -3.82
C GLU A 37 13.07 5.07 -3.01
N ILE A 38 12.58 4.02 -3.68
CA ILE A 38 12.38 2.70 -3.08
C ILE A 38 13.00 1.65 -4.01
N ARG A 39 13.76 0.73 -3.44
CA ARG A 39 14.48 -0.30 -4.16
C ARG A 39 13.77 -1.65 -4.13
N GLU A 40 14.18 -2.56 -4.99
CA GLU A 40 13.74 -3.97 -4.91
C GLU A 40 14.07 -4.55 -3.53
N GLY A 41 13.09 -5.23 -2.91
CA GLY A 41 13.25 -5.84 -1.60
C GLY A 41 13.29 -4.84 -0.43
N GLU A 42 12.92 -3.59 -0.66
CA GLU A 42 12.92 -2.53 0.36
C GLU A 42 11.50 -2.15 0.78
N VAL A 43 11.34 -1.91 2.07
CA VAL A 43 10.16 -1.29 2.64
C VAL A 43 10.50 0.12 3.11
N LEU A 44 9.92 1.13 2.48
CA LEU A 44 9.93 2.52 2.96
C LEU A 44 8.68 2.78 3.79
N GLY A 45 8.86 2.97 5.09
CA GLY A 45 7.79 3.45 5.96
C GLY A 45 7.61 4.96 5.82
N VAL A 46 6.38 5.41 5.80
CA VAL A 46 6.03 6.83 5.81
C VAL A 46 5.26 7.12 7.09
N ALA A 47 5.91 7.79 8.02
CA ALA A 47 5.34 8.24 9.28
C ALA A 47 4.93 9.71 9.20
N GLY A 48 3.94 10.11 9.97
CA GLY A 48 3.49 11.50 10.07
C GLY A 48 2.17 11.60 10.81
N VAL A 49 1.86 12.78 11.33
CA VAL A 49 0.54 13.04 11.89
C VAL A 49 -0.51 13.11 10.77
N GLU A 50 -1.75 12.78 11.10
CA GLU A 50 -2.86 12.87 10.14
C GLU A 50 -2.93 14.27 9.52
N GLY A 51 -3.13 14.33 8.20
CA GLY A 51 -3.17 15.60 7.47
C GLY A 51 -1.81 16.15 7.03
N SER A 52 -0.71 15.45 7.26
CA SER A 52 0.64 15.87 6.79
C SER A 52 0.88 15.61 5.29
N GLY A 53 -0.14 15.20 4.51
CA GLY A 53 -0.07 15.03 3.06
C GLY A 53 0.12 13.59 2.60
N GLN A 54 0.08 12.61 3.51
CA GLN A 54 0.26 11.20 3.16
C GLN A 54 -0.84 10.69 2.21
N THR A 55 -2.09 11.05 2.46
CA THR A 55 -3.23 10.66 1.62
C THR A 55 -3.08 11.22 0.21
N GLU A 56 -2.80 12.50 0.10
CA GLU A 56 -2.62 13.17 -1.19
C GLU A 56 -1.41 12.61 -1.96
N LEU A 57 -0.32 12.25 -1.27
CA LEU A 57 0.81 11.57 -1.89
C LEU A 57 0.41 10.21 -2.47
N ILE A 58 -0.31 9.38 -1.70
CA ILE A 58 -0.80 8.08 -2.16
C ILE A 58 -1.74 8.25 -3.36
N GLU A 59 -2.67 9.17 -3.29
CA GLU A 59 -3.63 9.44 -4.38
C GLU A 59 -2.91 9.86 -5.66
N ALA A 60 -1.87 10.68 -5.56
CA ALA A 60 -1.05 11.06 -6.70
C ALA A 60 -0.26 9.88 -7.29
N LEU A 61 0.38 9.06 -6.46
CA LEU A 61 1.14 7.89 -6.92
C LEU A 61 0.25 6.79 -7.50
N THR A 62 -1.01 6.74 -7.11
CA THR A 62 -2.00 5.77 -7.62
C THR A 62 -2.85 6.31 -8.77
N GLY A 63 -2.61 7.56 -9.20
CA GLY A 63 -3.33 8.21 -10.29
C GLY A 63 -4.76 8.61 -9.96
N LEU A 64 -5.10 8.67 -8.67
CA LEU A 64 -6.40 9.16 -8.19
C LEU A 64 -6.43 10.69 -8.09
N ASP A 65 -5.27 11.31 -7.96
CA ASP A 65 -5.10 12.76 -7.99
C ASP A 65 -3.92 13.15 -8.87
N LYS A 66 -3.81 14.43 -9.20
CA LYS A 66 -2.82 14.96 -10.12
C LYS A 66 -1.56 15.41 -9.40
N ILE A 67 -0.41 15.07 -9.96
CA ILE A 67 0.88 15.66 -9.60
C ILE A 67 0.97 17.05 -10.27
N GLU A 68 1.04 18.13 -9.49
CA GLU A 68 1.13 19.48 -10.02
C GLU A 68 2.51 19.81 -10.56
N SER A 69 3.56 19.30 -9.90
CA SER A 69 4.95 19.40 -10.36
C SER A 69 5.78 18.24 -9.83
N GLY A 70 6.92 18.01 -10.46
CA GLY A 70 7.79 16.88 -10.16
C GLY A 70 7.51 15.67 -11.04
N GLU A 71 8.16 14.55 -10.73
CA GLU A 71 8.07 13.33 -11.53
C GLU A 71 7.86 12.10 -10.65
N PHE A 72 7.02 11.19 -11.13
CA PHE A 72 6.86 9.84 -10.61
C PHE A 72 7.32 8.84 -11.66
N ILE A 73 8.38 8.08 -11.33
CA ILE A 73 8.98 7.08 -12.22
C ILE A 73 8.88 5.72 -11.54
N LEU A 74 8.35 4.75 -12.26
CA LEU A 74 8.23 3.36 -11.82
C LEU A 74 8.96 2.44 -12.79
N ASN A 75 9.99 1.75 -12.30
CA ASN A 75 10.86 0.86 -13.08
C ASN A 75 11.34 1.51 -14.40
N GLY A 76 11.79 2.76 -14.31
CA GLY A 76 12.28 3.55 -15.43
C GLY A 76 11.20 4.18 -16.34
N LYS A 77 9.93 3.89 -16.11
CA LYS A 77 8.81 4.46 -16.85
C LYS A 77 8.25 5.67 -16.11
N ASN A 78 8.20 6.83 -16.77
CA ASN A 78 7.55 8.02 -16.21
C ASN A 78 6.03 7.86 -16.25
N LEU A 79 5.43 7.86 -15.06
CA LEU A 79 3.98 7.73 -14.85
C LEU A 79 3.31 9.04 -14.41
N THR A 80 4.04 10.15 -14.40
CA THR A 80 3.52 11.45 -13.98
C THR A 80 2.30 11.83 -14.82
N ASN A 81 1.16 11.94 -14.14
CA ASN A 81 -0.13 12.32 -14.77
C ASN A 81 -0.51 11.49 -16.00
N LEU A 82 -0.14 10.22 -16.04
CA LEU A 82 -0.55 9.32 -17.10
C LEU A 82 -2.08 9.22 -17.12
N LYS A 83 -2.70 9.68 -18.21
CA LYS A 83 -4.15 9.61 -18.37
C LYS A 83 -4.61 8.14 -18.34
N GLY A 84 -5.59 7.87 -17.47
CA GLY A 84 -6.11 6.51 -17.31
C GLY A 84 -5.10 5.57 -16.66
N LEU A 85 -4.30 6.06 -15.70
CA LEU A 85 -3.39 5.22 -14.92
C LEU A 85 -4.16 4.00 -14.40
N ASN A 86 -3.85 2.86 -14.98
CA ASN A 86 -4.39 1.58 -14.52
C ASN A 86 -3.35 0.91 -13.65
N GLN A 87 -3.57 0.94 -12.34
CA GLN A 87 -2.66 0.37 -11.35
C GLN A 87 -2.28 -1.09 -11.67
N SER A 88 -3.22 -1.88 -12.18
CA SER A 88 -2.96 -3.27 -12.55
C SER A 88 -2.04 -3.37 -13.77
N VAL A 89 -2.21 -2.50 -14.79
CA VAL A 89 -1.34 -2.46 -15.96
C VAL A 89 0.06 -1.98 -15.59
N GLU A 90 0.15 -0.98 -14.73
CA GLU A 90 1.43 -0.43 -14.26
C GLU A 90 2.05 -1.25 -13.11
N LYS A 91 1.42 -2.38 -12.75
CA LYS A 91 1.92 -3.30 -11.70
C LYS A 91 2.06 -2.64 -10.33
N ILE A 92 1.10 -1.79 -9.98
CA ILE A 92 0.96 -1.18 -8.66
C ILE A 92 -0.14 -1.91 -7.89
N ALA A 93 0.18 -2.44 -6.73
CA ALA A 93 -0.80 -2.93 -5.76
C ALA A 93 -1.09 -1.83 -4.73
N HIS A 94 -2.35 -1.59 -4.42
CA HIS A 94 -2.76 -0.56 -3.47
C HIS A 94 -3.74 -1.12 -2.45
N ILE A 95 -3.30 -1.20 -1.21
CA ILE A 95 -4.13 -1.49 -0.05
C ILE A 95 -4.55 -0.14 0.53
N PRO A 96 -5.79 0.33 0.30
CA PRO A 96 -6.22 1.66 0.72
C PRO A 96 -6.58 1.71 2.20
N GLU A 97 -6.47 2.89 2.79
CA GLU A 97 -6.80 3.15 4.19
C GLU A 97 -8.27 2.87 4.53
N ASP A 98 -9.20 3.32 3.68
CA ASP A 98 -10.63 3.11 3.87
C ASP A 98 -11.12 1.96 2.99
N ARG A 99 -11.24 0.78 3.62
CA ARG A 99 -11.67 -0.44 2.94
C ARG A 99 -13.10 -0.38 2.43
N HIS A 100 -13.98 0.34 3.10
CA HIS A 100 -15.40 0.41 2.74
C HIS A 100 -15.67 1.38 1.60
N LYS A 101 -14.92 2.47 1.52
CA LYS A 101 -15.09 3.46 0.47
C LYS A 101 -14.35 3.13 -0.81
N ARG A 102 -13.19 2.45 -0.70
CA ARG A 102 -12.25 2.35 -1.83
C ARG A 102 -11.82 0.94 -2.18
N ALA A 103 -12.04 -0.03 -1.31
CA ALA A 103 -11.46 -1.35 -1.51
C ALA A 103 -12.47 -2.45 -1.78
N ALA A 104 -13.69 -2.38 -1.27
CA ALA A 104 -14.63 -3.47 -1.38
C ALA A 104 -16.07 -2.99 -1.51
N ILE A 105 -16.94 -3.85 -2.00
CA ILE A 105 -18.38 -3.65 -2.06
C ILE A 105 -19.00 -4.58 -1.02
N ALA A 106 -19.62 -3.99 0.00
CA ALA A 106 -20.12 -4.73 1.17
C ALA A 106 -21.20 -5.77 0.83
N GLU A 107 -22.01 -5.50 -0.18
CA GLU A 107 -23.10 -6.34 -0.66
C GLU A 107 -22.64 -7.50 -1.53
N PHE A 108 -21.42 -7.43 -2.07
CA PHE A 108 -20.84 -8.49 -2.90
C PHE A 108 -20.36 -9.66 -2.05
N ASP A 109 -20.34 -10.85 -2.63
CA ASP A 109 -19.71 -11.99 -2.00
C ASP A 109 -18.15 -11.88 -2.05
N ILE A 110 -17.48 -12.77 -1.33
CA ILE A 110 -16.00 -12.78 -1.29
C ILE A 110 -15.42 -12.96 -2.68
N SER A 111 -15.98 -13.87 -3.50
CA SER A 111 -15.45 -14.16 -4.84
C SER A 111 -15.59 -12.96 -5.78
N GLU A 112 -16.68 -12.23 -5.70
CA GLU A 112 -16.92 -11.01 -6.45
C GLU A 112 -15.95 -9.90 -6.04
N ASN A 113 -15.70 -9.73 -4.73
CA ASN A 113 -14.72 -8.79 -4.23
C ASN A 113 -13.28 -9.12 -4.68
N PHE A 114 -12.91 -10.38 -4.82
CA PHE A 114 -11.63 -10.76 -5.42
C PHE A 114 -11.52 -10.37 -6.90
N ALA A 115 -12.63 -10.35 -7.63
CA ALA A 115 -12.64 -9.98 -9.05
C ALA A 115 -12.55 -8.47 -9.31
N LEU A 116 -12.82 -7.62 -8.29
CA LEU A 116 -12.79 -6.18 -8.45
C LEU A 116 -11.46 -5.68 -9.00
N GLY A 117 -11.51 -4.83 -10.02
CA GLY A 117 -10.34 -4.25 -10.68
C GLY A 117 -9.59 -5.21 -11.62
N GLN A 118 -9.98 -6.49 -11.71
CA GLN A 118 -9.31 -7.50 -12.54
C GLN A 118 -10.22 -8.11 -13.62
N HIS A 119 -11.46 -7.66 -13.72
CA HIS A 119 -12.47 -8.18 -14.64
C HIS A 119 -12.10 -8.02 -16.12
N GLY A 120 -11.37 -6.97 -16.48
CA GLY A 120 -10.97 -6.69 -17.87
C GLY A 120 -9.84 -7.57 -18.42
N ASN A 121 -9.01 -8.12 -17.55
CA ASN A 121 -7.80 -8.85 -17.91
C ASN A 121 -7.81 -10.29 -17.40
N ARG A 122 -7.71 -10.47 -16.07
CA ARG A 122 -7.49 -11.77 -15.44
C ARG A 122 -8.68 -12.71 -15.58
N TYR A 123 -9.89 -12.19 -15.49
CA TYR A 123 -11.13 -12.97 -15.46
C TYR A 123 -11.97 -12.87 -16.73
N LYS A 124 -11.40 -12.34 -17.79
CA LYS A 124 -12.06 -12.26 -19.11
C LYS A 124 -12.10 -13.65 -19.76
N LYS A 125 -13.28 -14.05 -20.24
CA LYS A 125 -13.52 -15.24 -21.07
C LYS A 125 -14.14 -14.77 -22.36
N GLY A 126 -13.64 -15.18 -23.55
CA GLY A 126 -14.15 -14.85 -24.90
C GLY A 126 -15.13 -13.67 -24.94
N LEU A 127 -15.51 -13.13 -26.00
CA LEU A 127 -16.53 -12.06 -26.20
C LEU A 127 -16.79 -11.06 -25.02
N GLY A 128 -15.84 -10.93 -24.08
CA GLY A 128 -15.94 -9.98 -22.96
C GLY A 128 -16.70 -10.49 -21.72
N LEU A 129 -17.10 -11.74 -21.68
CA LEU A 129 -17.76 -12.34 -20.54
C LEU A 129 -16.77 -12.60 -19.38
N LEU A 130 -17.29 -12.62 -18.15
CA LEU A 130 -16.51 -13.01 -16.96
C LEU A 130 -16.44 -14.53 -16.85
N ASN A 131 -15.27 -15.03 -16.45
CA ASN A 131 -15.06 -16.44 -16.12
C ASN A 131 -15.33 -16.69 -14.63
N PHE A 132 -16.59 -16.90 -14.30
CA PHE A 132 -17.04 -17.11 -12.91
C PHE A 132 -16.42 -18.37 -12.28
N ASP A 133 -16.19 -19.44 -13.06
CA ASP A 133 -15.54 -20.66 -12.55
C ASP A 133 -14.11 -20.37 -12.09
N LYS A 134 -13.37 -19.59 -12.87
CA LYS A 134 -12.02 -19.13 -12.52
C LYS A 134 -12.03 -18.24 -11.29
N ILE A 135 -12.95 -17.28 -11.23
CA ILE A 135 -13.11 -16.37 -10.06
C ILE A 135 -13.35 -17.21 -8.81
N LEU A 136 -14.29 -18.14 -8.84
CA LEU A 136 -14.64 -18.98 -7.71
C LEU A 136 -13.48 -19.91 -7.28
N SER A 137 -12.80 -20.50 -8.26
CA SER A 137 -11.65 -21.38 -8.01
C SER A 137 -10.49 -20.62 -7.35
N GLU A 138 -10.15 -19.43 -7.85
CA GLU A 138 -9.10 -18.60 -7.27
C GLU A 138 -9.51 -18.05 -5.90
N ALA A 139 -10.78 -17.65 -5.72
CA ALA A 139 -11.29 -17.21 -4.43
C ALA A 139 -11.13 -18.26 -3.34
N LYS A 140 -11.47 -19.53 -3.63
CA LYS A 140 -11.25 -20.65 -2.69
C LYS A 140 -9.79 -20.79 -2.29
N LYS A 141 -8.87 -20.75 -3.29
CA LYS A 141 -7.43 -20.81 -3.04
C LYS A 141 -6.94 -19.66 -2.15
N TYR A 142 -7.43 -18.44 -2.38
CA TYR A 142 -6.99 -17.27 -1.61
C TYR A 142 -7.59 -17.24 -0.21
N ILE A 143 -8.84 -17.68 -0.03
CA ILE A 143 -9.46 -17.85 1.28
C ILE A 143 -8.59 -18.75 2.16
N GLU A 144 -8.11 -19.88 1.63
CA GLU A 144 -7.23 -20.80 2.36
C GLU A 144 -5.86 -20.18 2.61
N LYS A 145 -5.20 -19.63 1.56
CA LYS A 145 -3.86 -19.06 1.65
C LYS A 145 -3.77 -17.89 2.63
N TYR A 146 -4.80 -17.06 2.67
CA TYR A 146 -4.87 -15.87 3.54
C TYR A 146 -5.64 -16.10 4.83
N ASP A 147 -5.96 -17.35 5.14
CA ASP A 147 -6.68 -17.74 6.37
C ASP A 147 -7.92 -16.87 6.63
N VAL A 148 -8.75 -16.71 5.60
CA VAL A 148 -10.04 -16.03 5.72
C VAL A 148 -11.06 -17.00 6.31
N ARG A 149 -11.82 -16.55 7.30
CA ARG A 149 -12.82 -17.39 7.97
C ARG A 149 -14.20 -16.70 7.98
N PRO A 150 -15.28 -17.46 7.74
CA PRO A 150 -15.34 -18.87 7.38
C PRO A 150 -14.88 -19.15 5.94
N ILE A 151 -14.58 -20.40 5.60
CA ILE A 151 -14.15 -20.84 4.26
C ILE A 151 -15.37 -20.97 3.35
N ASP A 152 -15.93 -19.87 2.95
CA ASP A 152 -17.06 -19.80 2.02
C ASP A 152 -16.92 -18.61 1.06
N PRO A 153 -16.56 -18.84 -0.23
CA PRO A 153 -16.37 -17.78 -1.20
C PRO A 153 -17.67 -17.04 -1.57
N LYS A 154 -18.82 -17.58 -1.21
CA LYS A 154 -20.14 -17.00 -1.47
C LYS A 154 -20.70 -16.22 -0.30
N LEU A 155 -19.98 -16.16 0.81
CA LEU A 155 -20.39 -15.35 1.93
C LEU A 155 -20.29 -13.86 1.58
N ILE A 156 -21.31 -13.09 1.96
CA ILE A 156 -21.34 -11.66 1.74
C ILE A 156 -20.24 -10.97 2.55
N PHE A 157 -19.42 -10.16 1.87
CA PHE A 157 -18.25 -9.48 2.43
C PHE A 157 -18.59 -8.66 3.68
N GLY A 158 -19.68 -7.91 3.66
CA GLY A 158 -20.11 -7.08 4.79
C GLY A 158 -20.45 -7.84 6.07
N LYS A 159 -20.64 -9.15 6.01
CA LYS A 159 -20.91 -10.02 7.18
C LYS A 159 -19.65 -10.53 7.87
N LEU A 160 -18.48 -10.30 7.29
CA LEU A 160 -17.20 -10.72 7.85
C LEU A 160 -16.72 -9.77 8.95
N SER A 161 -15.87 -10.30 9.85
CA SER A 161 -15.12 -9.44 10.78
C SER A 161 -14.17 -8.51 10.03
N GLY A 162 -13.80 -7.38 10.62
CA GLY A 162 -12.88 -6.41 10.02
C GLY A 162 -11.55 -7.04 9.62
N GLY A 163 -11.02 -7.96 10.43
CA GLY A 163 -9.79 -8.69 10.12
C GLY A 163 -9.92 -9.57 8.87
N ASN A 164 -11.02 -10.30 8.73
CA ASN A 164 -11.27 -11.11 7.52
C ASN A 164 -11.52 -10.26 6.29
N GLN A 165 -12.25 -9.16 6.42
CA GLN A 165 -12.42 -8.19 5.34
C GLN A 165 -11.06 -7.67 4.84
N GLN A 166 -10.18 -7.29 5.76
CA GLN A 166 -8.86 -6.78 5.44
C GLN A 166 -7.97 -7.85 4.78
N LYS A 167 -8.01 -9.08 5.26
CA LYS A 167 -7.30 -10.20 4.64
C LYS A 167 -7.71 -10.42 3.18
N ILE A 168 -8.98 -10.25 2.84
CA ILE A 168 -9.49 -10.37 1.46
C ILE A 168 -8.91 -9.25 0.58
N ILE A 169 -8.90 -8.01 1.07
CA ILE A 169 -8.37 -6.87 0.34
C ILE A 169 -6.87 -7.04 0.10
N VAL A 170 -6.13 -7.40 1.16
CA VAL A 170 -4.69 -7.69 1.07
C VAL A 170 -4.43 -8.81 0.07
N ALA A 171 -5.17 -9.91 0.17
CA ALA A 171 -5.04 -11.04 -0.77
C ALA A 171 -5.25 -10.59 -2.21
N ARG A 172 -6.33 -9.88 -2.50
CA ARG A 172 -6.61 -9.39 -3.85
C ARG A 172 -5.49 -8.52 -4.40
N GLU A 173 -4.98 -7.60 -3.59
CA GLU A 173 -3.93 -6.69 -4.05
C GLU A 173 -2.58 -7.39 -4.23
N LEU A 174 -2.19 -8.28 -3.30
CA LEU A 174 -0.90 -8.97 -3.38
C LEU A 174 -0.87 -10.08 -4.44
N GLU A 175 -2.02 -10.67 -4.78
CA GLU A 175 -2.11 -11.71 -5.83
C GLU A 175 -2.20 -11.15 -7.25
N LYS A 176 -2.27 -9.83 -7.41
CA LYS A 176 -2.05 -9.17 -8.70
C LYS A 176 -0.58 -9.24 -9.06
N GLU A 177 -0.28 -9.24 -10.37
CA GLU A 177 1.07 -8.97 -10.81
C GLU A 177 1.46 -7.54 -10.40
N ASN A 178 2.46 -7.42 -9.55
CA ASN A 178 2.90 -6.12 -9.03
C ASN A 178 4.43 -6.10 -8.87
N ILE A 179 4.98 -4.89 -8.92
CA ILE A 179 6.38 -4.58 -8.62
C ILE A 179 6.49 -3.52 -7.52
N PHE A 180 5.41 -2.78 -7.30
CA PHE A 180 5.30 -1.77 -6.26
C PHE A 180 4.00 -1.96 -5.47
N ILE A 181 4.11 -1.96 -4.16
CA ILE A 181 3.00 -2.12 -3.23
C ILE A 181 2.91 -0.89 -2.36
N ILE A 182 1.73 -0.26 -2.34
CA ILE A 182 1.39 0.84 -1.43
C ILE A 182 0.40 0.28 -0.41
N ALA A 183 0.81 0.22 0.86
CA ALA A 183 -0.03 -0.22 1.96
C ALA A 183 -0.34 0.98 2.88
N ALA A 184 -1.54 1.53 2.75
CA ALA A 184 -2.01 2.65 3.56
C ALA A 184 -2.82 2.14 4.75
N GLN A 185 -2.33 2.36 5.97
CA GLN A 185 -2.96 1.93 7.22
C GLN A 185 -3.40 0.45 7.16
N PRO A 186 -2.51 -0.49 6.76
CA PRO A 186 -2.91 -1.85 6.37
C PRO A 186 -3.58 -2.64 7.49
N THR A 187 -3.37 -2.26 8.74
CA THR A 187 -3.91 -2.96 9.91
C THR A 187 -4.93 -2.14 10.71
N ARG A 188 -5.38 -1.01 10.17
CA ARG A 188 -6.33 -0.14 10.87
C ARG A 188 -7.66 -0.85 11.15
N GLY A 189 -8.04 -0.90 12.43
CA GLY A 189 -9.33 -1.44 12.87
C GLY A 189 -9.48 -2.95 12.70
N VAL A 190 -8.38 -3.70 12.84
CA VAL A 190 -8.39 -5.16 12.85
C VAL A 190 -7.82 -5.70 14.17
N ASP A 191 -8.10 -6.97 14.47
CA ASP A 191 -7.60 -7.64 15.66
C ASP A 191 -6.11 -8.01 15.55
N ILE A 192 -5.49 -8.32 16.71
CA ILE A 192 -4.05 -8.59 16.80
C ILE A 192 -3.62 -9.74 15.90
N GLY A 193 -4.41 -10.81 15.80
CA GLY A 193 -4.09 -11.95 14.95
C GLY A 193 -4.08 -11.59 13.46
N ALA A 194 -5.00 -10.71 13.05
CA ALA A 194 -5.01 -10.19 11.68
C ALA A 194 -3.83 -9.22 11.42
N ILE A 195 -3.42 -8.41 12.41
CA ILE A 195 -2.23 -7.54 12.31
C ILE A 195 -0.99 -8.38 12.00
N GLU A 196 -0.69 -9.38 12.84
CA GLU A 196 0.48 -10.24 12.67
C GLU A 196 0.47 -10.94 11.30
N PHE A 197 -0.69 -11.42 10.89
CA PHE A 197 -0.84 -12.09 9.60
C PHE A 197 -0.57 -11.13 8.42
N ILE A 198 -1.15 -9.93 8.44
CA ILE A 198 -0.98 -8.93 7.37
C ILE A 198 0.48 -8.48 7.30
N HIS A 199 1.12 -8.22 8.43
CA HIS A 199 2.55 -7.89 8.48
C HIS A 199 3.40 -8.99 7.84
N LYS A 200 3.12 -10.26 8.20
CA LYS A 200 3.81 -11.40 7.59
C LYS A 200 3.63 -11.42 6.07
N MET A 201 2.43 -11.19 5.55
CA MET A 201 2.18 -11.18 4.10
C MET A 201 2.94 -10.06 3.40
N ILE A 202 3.00 -8.86 3.98
CA ILE A 202 3.80 -7.75 3.44
C ILE A 202 5.29 -8.11 3.41
N LEU A 203 5.81 -8.71 4.47
CA LEU A 203 7.21 -9.13 4.53
C LEU A 203 7.54 -10.29 3.57
N GLU A 204 6.59 -11.19 3.29
CA GLU A 204 6.76 -12.20 2.23
C GLU A 204 6.87 -11.56 0.83
N GLU A 205 6.12 -10.48 0.55
CA GLU A 205 6.28 -9.73 -0.70
C GLU A 205 7.65 -9.03 -0.79
N LYS A 206 8.14 -8.49 0.32
CA LYS A 206 9.52 -7.98 0.40
C LYS A 206 10.55 -9.05 0.00
N LYS A 207 10.42 -10.27 0.52
CA LYS A 207 11.32 -11.39 0.17
C LYS A 207 11.30 -11.74 -1.32
N LYS A 208 10.19 -11.46 -2.00
CA LYS A 208 10.06 -11.63 -3.45
C LYS A 208 10.69 -10.49 -4.27
N GLY A 209 11.35 -9.54 -3.61
CA GLY A 209 12.00 -8.40 -4.26
C GLY A 209 11.06 -7.24 -4.61
N LYS A 210 9.86 -7.18 -4.03
CA LYS A 210 8.94 -6.07 -4.29
C LYS A 210 9.42 -4.78 -3.61
N ALA A 211 9.21 -3.63 -4.26
CA ALA A 211 9.32 -2.32 -3.62
C ALA A 211 8.03 -2.04 -2.86
N ILE A 212 8.12 -1.65 -1.59
CA ILE A 212 6.94 -1.50 -0.74
C ILE A 212 6.99 -0.14 -0.05
N MET A 213 5.86 0.58 -0.07
CA MET A 213 5.63 1.77 0.74
C MET A 213 4.54 1.47 1.76
N VAL A 214 4.86 1.58 3.03
CA VAL A 214 3.89 1.44 4.13
C VAL A 214 3.65 2.81 4.74
N VAL A 215 2.40 3.25 4.73
CA VAL A 215 1.99 4.51 5.37
C VAL A 215 1.12 4.16 6.56
N SER A 216 1.52 4.57 7.75
CA SER A 216 0.76 4.29 8.98
C SER A 216 0.92 5.41 10.00
N SER A 217 -0.14 5.65 10.78
CA SER A 217 -0.12 6.48 11.98
C SER A 217 0.45 5.74 13.18
N GLU A 218 0.51 4.40 13.11
CA GLU A 218 1.03 3.56 14.18
C GLU A 218 2.55 3.41 14.05
N LEU A 219 3.31 4.08 14.91
CA LEU A 219 4.78 4.03 14.87
C LEU A 219 5.33 2.60 15.02
N THR A 220 4.68 1.78 15.83
CA THR A 220 5.06 0.36 15.99
C THR A 220 4.95 -0.40 14.67
N GLU A 221 3.92 -0.16 13.87
CA GLU A 221 3.77 -0.78 12.55
C GLU A 221 4.90 -0.34 11.60
N ILE A 222 5.17 0.96 11.54
CA ILE A 222 6.26 1.53 10.75
C ILE A 222 7.61 0.92 11.16
N LEU A 223 7.92 0.89 12.45
CA LEU A 223 9.16 0.34 12.97
C LEU A 223 9.30 -1.18 12.71
N ASN A 224 8.19 -1.92 12.73
CA ASN A 224 8.21 -3.37 12.54
C ASN A 224 8.37 -3.80 11.08
N LEU A 225 8.00 -2.96 10.12
CA LEU A 225 7.98 -3.33 8.71
C LEU A 225 9.07 -2.67 7.85
N SER A 226 9.60 -1.52 8.27
CA SER A 226 10.36 -0.64 7.39
C SER A 226 11.87 -0.83 7.51
N ASP A 227 12.57 -0.75 6.39
CA ASP A 227 14.04 -0.66 6.31
C ASP A 227 14.50 0.80 6.47
N ARG A 228 13.76 1.73 5.88
CA ARG A 228 13.94 3.17 6.05
C ARG A 228 12.59 3.81 6.35
N ILE A 229 12.63 4.93 7.06
CA ILE A 229 11.45 5.67 7.47
C ILE A 229 11.56 7.11 7.03
N ALA A 230 10.68 7.51 6.11
CA ALA A 230 10.47 8.90 5.75
C ALA A 230 9.42 9.50 6.69
N VAL A 231 9.75 10.62 7.33
CA VAL A 231 8.83 11.30 8.23
C VAL A 231 8.25 12.53 7.53
N MET A 232 6.92 12.55 7.41
CA MET A 232 6.21 13.69 6.82
C MET A 232 5.72 14.66 7.89
N CYS A 233 5.94 15.93 7.62
CA CYS A 233 5.40 17.04 8.41
C CYS A 233 4.97 18.16 7.48
N ALA A 234 3.73 18.63 7.61
CA ALA A 234 3.19 19.74 6.84
C ALA A 234 3.47 19.68 5.32
N GLY A 235 3.27 18.51 4.73
CA GLY A 235 3.44 18.28 3.29
C GLY A 235 4.88 18.07 2.82
N LYS A 236 5.86 18.04 3.71
CA LYS A 236 7.28 17.84 3.40
C LYS A 236 7.83 16.61 4.10
N ILE A 237 8.92 16.06 3.57
CA ILE A 237 9.74 15.09 4.30
C ILE A 237 10.68 15.88 5.21
N SER A 238 10.49 15.76 6.52
CA SER A 238 11.34 16.40 7.54
C SER A 238 12.64 15.62 7.80
N GLY A 239 12.67 14.33 7.43
CA GLY A 239 13.86 13.49 7.51
C GLY A 239 13.58 12.07 7.02
N ILE A 240 14.63 11.36 6.63
CA ILE A 240 14.61 9.92 6.33
C ILE A 240 15.63 9.26 7.23
N LEU A 241 15.19 8.26 8.00
CA LEU A 241 16.01 7.51 8.94
C LEU A 241 16.19 6.07 8.46
N ASN A 242 17.37 5.52 8.63
CA ASN A 242 17.55 4.07 8.55
C ASN A 242 16.91 3.41 9.78
N ARG A 243 16.47 2.17 9.67
CA ARG A 243 15.80 1.45 10.75
C ARG A 243 16.62 1.46 12.05
N GLU A 244 17.92 1.25 11.95
CA GLU A 244 18.81 1.15 13.11
C GLU A 244 18.91 2.46 13.90
N GLU A 245 18.68 3.59 13.22
CA GLU A 245 18.73 4.94 13.80
C GLU A 245 17.36 5.42 14.26
N ALA A 246 16.29 4.77 13.78
CA ALA A 246 14.92 5.18 14.01
C ALA A 246 14.46 4.78 15.41
N THR A 247 14.16 5.77 16.23
CA THR A 247 13.50 5.62 17.52
C THR A 247 12.19 6.39 17.51
N GLU A 248 11.24 6.01 18.36
CA GLU A 248 9.98 6.75 18.49
C GLU A 248 10.23 8.24 18.82
N GLU A 249 11.25 8.52 19.63
CA GLU A 249 11.64 9.89 19.97
C GLU A 249 12.10 10.67 18.74
N LYS A 250 13.05 10.13 17.96
CA LYS A 250 13.55 10.79 16.75
C LYS A 250 12.44 11.01 15.73
N ILE A 251 11.60 10.00 15.52
CA ILE A 251 10.44 10.12 14.62
C ILE A 251 9.49 11.20 15.14
N GLY A 252 9.20 11.22 16.44
CA GLY A 252 8.35 12.25 17.07
C GLY A 252 8.89 13.68 16.88
N ILE A 253 10.19 13.88 17.03
CA ILE A 253 10.84 15.18 16.78
C ILE A 253 10.63 15.62 15.32
N LEU A 254 10.87 14.71 14.36
CA LEU A 254 10.67 15.00 12.93
C LEU A 254 9.20 15.22 12.57
N MET A 255 8.26 14.49 13.19
CA MET A 255 6.82 14.68 13.02
C MET A 255 6.35 16.08 13.50
N ALA A 256 7.03 16.62 14.50
CA ALA A 256 6.80 17.99 15.00
C ALA A 256 7.52 19.08 14.17
N GLY A 257 8.23 18.70 13.10
CA GLY A 257 9.01 19.64 12.28
C GLY A 257 10.35 20.05 12.91
N GLY A 258 10.78 19.35 13.95
CA GLY A 258 12.09 19.52 14.56
C GLY A 258 13.22 18.98 13.69
N LYS A 259 14.46 19.27 14.07
CA LYS A 259 15.67 18.70 13.48
C LYS A 259 16.34 17.77 14.48
N ILE A 260 16.87 16.66 13.99
CA ILE A 260 17.71 15.77 14.78
C ILE A 260 19.12 16.34 14.73
N SER A 261 19.70 16.62 15.88
CA SER A 261 21.14 16.92 15.96
C SER A 261 21.92 15.63 15.67
N GLU A 262 22.90 15.74 14.83
CA GLU A 262 23.86 14.65 14.56
C GLU A 262 24.62 14.23 15.82
#